data_4f6d9831bc22e87b6416454c907ea8fa
#
_entry.id   4f6d9831bc22e87b6416454c907ea8fa
#
_cell.length_a   1.000
_cell.length_b   1.000
_cell.length_c   1.000
_cell.angle_alpha   90.00
_cell.angle_beta   90.00
_cell.angle_gamma   90.00
#
_symmetry.space_group_name_H-M   'P 1'
#
loop_
_entity.id
_entity.type
_entity.pdbx_description
1 polymer ?
#
loop_
_entity_poly.entity_id
_entity_poly.type
_entity_poly.pdbx_seq_one_letter_code
_entity_poly.pdbx_strand_id
1 'polypeptide(L)'
;MFLIDKYLIKSKKNIIFHNELYDKVFKKEFLENLTHLIVHGKNGSGKRTLINCIINELYGNIKTEKVLFEVNTYGNKMDEVLLEKSQYHIIVKPNNSAFDRYVLQDVIKNFAQIIIPNDQNSYNYKLVIIDTIDKLSRQAQNALRRTMEEFMGNCKFVFICYNLHRIIDPLKSRCSLISLPTPTEDNIFETLFHISVMEDKKVSISRLNNLSKNANNDIKQGIWLLEYYMHKIYIKDELNWHKFGDLIINQIISGNINLHKLRELNYQIYMSNIDINELMIYLLNSLLIKDLSLVKKYTIINTFSKFDIRVNQGKRQTLHIEALLLEICNIL
;
A
#
# COMPACT_ATOMS: atom_id res chain seq x y z
N MET A 1 10.03 -20.31 -0.69
CA MET A 1 10.17 -18.89 -1.05
C MET A 1 8.91 -18.52 -1.81
N PHE A 2 8.24 -17.44 -1.44
CA PHE A 2 6.99 -17.04 -2.10
C PHE A 2 7.25 -16.60 -3.55
N LEU A 3 6.28 -16.85 -4.43
CA LEU A 3 6.40 -16.46 -5.85
C LEU A 3 6.62 -14.96 -6.03
N ILE A 4 6.01 -14.13 -5.19
CA ILE A 4 6.21 -12.68 -5.20
C ILE A 4 7.68 -12.30 -5.01
N ASP A 5 8.37 -12.95 -4.08
CA ASP A 5 9.79 -12.65 -3.80
C ASP A 5 10.71 -13.25 -4.85
N LYS A 6 10.35 -14.44 -5.38
CA LYS A 6 11.11 -15.14 -6.41
C LYS A 6 11.11 -14.38 -7.75
N TYR A 7 9.94 -13.85 -8.14
CA TYR A 7 9.73 -13.13 -9.40
C TYR A 7 9.75 -11.61 -9.24
N LEU A 8 10.38 -11.12 -8.16
CA LEU A 8 10.56 -9.68 -8.00
C LEU A 8 11.43 -9.14 -9.16
N ILE A 9 10.83 -8.25 -9.95
CA ILE A 9 11.50 -7.62 -11.09
C ILE A 9 12.58 -6.66 -10.57
N LYS A 10 13.82 -6.93 -10.92
CA LYS A 10 14.98 -6.11 -10.54
C LYS A 10 15.55 -5.30 -11.69
N SER A 11 15.25 -5.66 -12.93
CA SER A 11 15.80 -4.99 -14.12
C SER A 11 14.70 -4.64 -15.11
N LYS A 12 14.91 -3.59 -15.89
CA LYS A 12 14.01 -3.14 -16.96
C LYS A 12 13.69 -4.26 -17.96
N LYS A 13 14.62 -5.17 -18.24
CA LYS A 13 14.46 -6.24 -19.24
C LYS A 13 13.33 -7.21 -18.92
N ASN A 14 12.97 -7.35 -17.66
CA ASN A 14 11.97 -8.33 -17.18
C ASN A 14 10.58 -7.72 -16.97
N ILE A 15 10.37 -6.48 -17.42
CA ILE A 15 9.10 -5.77 -17.27
C ILE A 15 8.16 -6.18 -18.39
N ILE A 16 6.95 -6.59 -18.03
CA ILE A 16 5.95 -7.08 -18.97
C ILE A 16 5.01 -5.95 -19.43
N PHE A 17 4.72 -4.99 -18.55
CA PHE A 17 3.76 -3.90 -18.82
C PHE A 17 4.34 -2.53 -18.42
N HIS A 18 3.70 -1.43 -18.86
CA HIS A 18 4.16 -0.04 -18.69
C HIS A 18 5.47 0.31 -19.45
N ASN A 19 5.79 -0.38 -20.53
CA ASN A 19 7.04 -0.23 -21.27
C ASN A 19 7.35 1.22 -21.64
N GLU A 20 6.38 1.98 -22.17
CA GLU A 20 6.56 3.38 -22.55
C GLU A 20 7.00 4.28 -21.38
N LEU A 21 6.42 4.03 -20.19
CA LEU A 21 6.75 4.80 -18.98
C LEU A 21 8.16 4.47 -18.52
N TYR A 22 8.50 3.17 -18.51
CA TYR A 22 9.84 2.73 -18.16
C TYR A 22 10.87 3.25 -19.16
N ASP A 23 10.57 3.29 -20.46
CA ASP A 23 11.45 3.87 -21.47
C ASP A 23 11.73 5.35 -21.25
N LYS A 24 10.77 6.11 -20.74
CA LYS A 24 10.96 7.53 -20.40
C LYS A 24 11.82 7.69 -19.14
N VAL A 25 11.54 6.89 -18.09
CA VAL A 25 12.21 7.00 -16.78
C VAL A 25 13.67 6.51 -16.85
N PHE A 26 13.95 5.50 -17.69
CA PHE A 26 15.30 4.91 -17.82
C PHE A 26 16.17 5.55 -18.90
N LYS A 27 15.80 6.72 -19.43
CA LYS A 27 16.71 7.51 -20.25
C LYS A 27 17.85 8.03 -19.39
N LYS A 28 19.09 7.93 -19.90
CA LYS A 28 20.30 8.40 -19.18
C LYS A 28 20.17 9.86 -18.73
N GLU A 29 19.65 10.72 -19.60
CA GLU A 29 19.42 12.14 -19.31
C GLU A 29 18.50 12.35 -18.12
N PHE A 30 17.46 11.50 -17.96
CA PHE A 30 16.54 11.56 -16.84
C PHE A 30 17.21 11.12 -15.52
N LEU A 31 18.02 10.06 -15.56
CA LEU A 31 18.71 9.55 -14.38
C LEU A 31 19.86 10.47 -13.93
N GLU A 32 20.62 11.05 -14.88
CA GLU A 32 21.70 12.01 -14.57
C GLU A 32 21.14 13.30 -13.94
N ASN A 33 20.01 13.79 -14.44
CA ASN A 33 19.32 14.98 -13.96
C ASN A 33 18.12 14.65 -13.04
N LEU A 34 18.23 13.57 -12.26
CA LEU A 34 17.14 13.12 -11.40
C LEU A 34 16.74 14.24 -10.43
N THR A 35 15.49 14.67 -10.54
CA THR A 35 14.84 15.55 -9.56
C THR A 35 14.19 14.71 -8.45
N HIS A 36 13.64 15.36 -7.44
CA HIS A 36 12.81 14.65 -6.49
C HIS A 36 11.57 14.07 -7.19
N LEU A 37 11.17 12.85 -6.83
CA LEU A 37 10.10 12.12 -7.51
C LEU A 37 8.93 11.83 -6.55
N ILE A 38 7.71 11.94 -7.08
CA ILE A 38 6.51 11.35 -6.47
C ILE A 38 5.96 10.31 -7.44
N VAL A 39 5.97 9.05 -7.01
CA VAL A 39 5.40 7.93 -7.74
C VAL A 39 4.03 7.62 -7.15
N HIS A 40 2.96 7.87 -7.90
CA HIS A 40 1.60 7.67 -7.42
C HIS A 40 0.81 6.66 -8.26
N GLY A 41 -0.14 5.99 -7.63
CA GLY A 41 -1.01 4.99 -8.28
C GLY A 41 -1.69 4.09 -7.25
N LYS A 42 -2.65 3.29 -7.69
CA LYS A 42 -3.35 2.32 -6.83
C LYS A 42 -2.44 1.21 -6.31
N ASN A 43 -2.93 0.43 -5.35
CA ASN A 43 -2.24 -0.79 -4.91
C ASN A 43 -2.03 -1.73 -6.10
N GLY A 44 -0.94 -2.49 -6.08
CA GLY A 44 -0.62 -3.46 -7.13
C GLY A 44 -0.18 -2.88 -8.47
N SER A 45 -0.08 -1.55 -8.64
CA SER A 45 0.36 -0.93 -9.90
C SER A 45 1.87 -1.02 -10.19
N GLY A 46 2.68 -1.62 -9.30
CA GLY A 46 4.12 -1.78 -9.52
C GLY A 46 5.01 -0.62 -9.06
N LYS A 47 4.53 0.30 -8.21
CA LYS A 47 5.32 1.46 -7.71
C LYS A 47 6.66 1.08 -7.08
N ARG A 48 6.65 0.11 -6.16
CA ARG A 48 7.89 -0.37 -5.51
C ARG A 48 8.83 -1.05 -6.51
N THR A 49 8.27 -1.78 -7.47
CA THR A 49 9.02 -2.44 -8.54
C THR A 49 9.76 -1.41 -9.39
N LEU A 50 9.09 -0.32 -9.78
CA LEU A 50 9.72 0.78 -10.52
C LEU A 50 10.90 1.36 -9.75
N ILE A 51 10.72 1.65 -8.45
CA ILE A 51 11.78 2.23 -7.62
C ILE A 51 12.95 1.26 -7.45
N ASN A 52 12.68 -0.04 -7.24
CA ASN A 52 13.72 -1.05 -7.17
C ASN A 52 14.51 -1.15 -8.49
N CYS A 53 13.84 -1.05 -9.63
CA CYS A 53 14.51 -0.99 -10.92
C CYS A 53 15.37 0.27 -11.05
N ILE A 54 14.90 1.44 -10.60
CA ILE A 54 15.69 2.68 -10.59
C ILE A 54 16.94 2.53 -9.72
N ILE A 55 16.80 1.97 -8.51
CA ILE A 55 17.95 1.73 -7.61
C ILE A 55 18.98 0.82 -8.28
N ASN A 56 18.52 -0.27 -8.90
CA ASN A 56 19.41 -1.21 -9.55
C ASN A 56 20.09 -0.64 -10.80
N GLU A 57 19.44 0.24 -11.53
CA GLU A 57 20.03 0.94 -12.68
C GLU A 57 21.09 1.95 -12.25
N LEU A 58 20.83 2.70 -11.17
CA LEU A 58 21.73 3.73 -10.66
C LEU A 58 22.97 3.14 -9.97
N TYR A 59 22.77 2.13 -9.14
CA TYR A 59 23.82 1.66 -8.23
C TYR A 59 24.16 0.18 -8.39
N GLY A 60 23.49 -0.54 -9.28
CA GLY A 60 23.67 -1.98 -9.46
C GLY A 60 23.00 -2.82 -8.37
N ASN A 61 23.40 -4.07 -8.27
CA ASN A 61 22.78 -5.03 -7.35
C ASN A 61 23.35 -4.87 -5.93
N ILE A 62 22.80 -3.94 -5.16
CA ILE A 62 23.25 -3.62 -3.81
C ILE A 62 22.44 -4.42 -2.78
N LYS A 63 23.15 -4.97 -1.80
CA LYS A 63 22.52 -5.60 -0.64
C LYS A 63 21.96 -4.54 0.29
N THR A 64 20.68 -4.64 0.62
CA THR A 64 20.02 -3.82 1.63
C THR A 64 20.06 -4.55 2.96
N GLU A 65 20.41 -3.84 4.02
CA GLU A 65 20.42 -4.36 5.38
C GLU A 65 19.25 -3.75 6.15
N LYS A 66 18.61 -4.57 6.98
CA LYS A 66 17.60 -4.10 7.92
C LYS A 66 18.30 -3.67 9.20
N VAL A 67 18.26 -2.37 9.47
CA VAL A 67 18.90 -1.77 10.65
C VAL A 67 17.82 -1.24 11.57
N LEU A 68 17.91 -1.56 12.85
CA LEU A 68 17.12 -0.94 13.91
C LEU A 68 17.77 0.42 14.25
N PHE A 69 17.01 1.47 14.15
CA PHE A 69 17.44 2.82 14.46
C PHE A 69 16.67 3.33 15.68
N GLU A 70 17.42 3.73 16.70
CA GLU A 70 16.86 4.33 17.90
C GLU A 70 16.56 5.81 17.66
N VAL A 71 15.33 6.22 17.91
CA VAL A 71 14.90 7.62 17.77
C VAL A 71 14.44 8.15 19.10
N ASN A 72 14.96 9.30 19.46
CA ASN A 72 14.55 10.00 20.68
C ASN A 72 13.17 10.65 20.46
N THR A 73 12.17 10.18 21.19
CA THR A 73 10.82 10.74 21.18
C THR A 73 10.59 11.69 22.36
N TYR A 74 9.46 12.41 22.34
CA TYR A 74 9.05 13.27 23.44
C TYR A 74 9.04 12.50 24.76
N GLY A 75 9.73 13.02 25.78
CA GLY A 75 9.77 12.46 27.14
C GLY A 75 10.85 11.39 27.36
N ASN A 76 11.98 11.44 26.66
CA ASN A 76 13.12 10.51 26.80
C ASN A 76 12.75 9.02 26.59
N LYS A 77 11.72 8.76 25.84
CA LYS A 77 11.45 7.39 25.36
C LYS A 77 12.23 7.16 24.08
N MET A 78 13.03 6.10 24.07
CA MET A 78 13.66 5.60 22.86
C MET A 78 12.72 4.58 22.22
N ASP A 79 12.38 4.83 20.96
CA ASP A 79 11.59 3.88 20.16
C ASP A 79 12.47 3.37 19.01
N GLU A 80 12.39 2.08 18.73
CA GLU A 80 13.16 1.43 17.67
C GLU A 80 12.37 1.45 16.37
N VAL A 81 13.00 1.91 15.28
CA VAL A 81 12.44 1.91 13.95
C VAL A 81 13.24 1.03 13.02
N LEU A 82 12.57 0.08 12.38
CA LEU A 82 13.19 -0.78 11.39
C LEU A 82 13.30 -0.03 10.05
N LEU A 83 14.53 0.16 9.59
CA LEU A 83 14.85 0.80 8.32
C LEU A 83 15.57 -0.16 7.40
N GLU A 84 15.29 -0.08 6.11
CA GLU A 84 16.07 -0.74 5.08
C GLU A 84 17.11 0.25 4.56
N LYS A 85 18.39 0.02 4.87
CA LYS A 85 19.50 0.92 4.56
C LYS A 85 20.54 0.23 3.68
N SER A 86 21.11 0.99 2.77
CA SER A 86 22.34 0.66 2.06
C SER A 86 23.32 1.84 2.09
N GLN A 87 24.47 1.73 1.46
CA GLN A 87 25.40 2.86 1.34
C GLN A 87 24.81 4.04 0.54
N TYR A 88 23.97 3.74 -0.46
CA TYR A 88 23.46 4.71 -1.44
C TYR A 88 21.99 5.05 -1.27
N HIS A 89 21.21 4.23 -0.56
CA HIS A 89 19.79 4.51 -0.36
C HIS A 89 19.27 4.10 1.01
N ILE A 90 18.19 4.74 1.42
CA ILE A 90 17.43 4.41 2.63
C ILE A 90 15.94 4.36 2.29
N ILE A 91 15.25 3.35 2.81
CA ILE A 91 13.80 3.19 2.67
C ILE A 91 13.16 3.35 4.04
N VAL A 92 12.31 4.36 4.15
CA VAL A 92 11.55 4.67 5.36
C VAL A 92 10.08 4.33 5.13
N LYS A 93 9.49 3.52 6.01
CA LYS A 93 8.06 3.17 5.99
C LYS A 93 7.37 3.83 7.18
N PRO A 94 6.61 4.92 6.98
CA PRO A 94 5.86 5.54 8.06
C PRO A 94 4.80 4.60 8.62
N ASN A 95 4.83 4.37 9.93
CA ASN A 95 3.86 3.48 10.59
C ASN A 95 2.84 4.26 11.45
N ASN A 96 3.27 5.39 12.06
CA ASN A 96 2.44 6.17 12.98
C ASN A 96 2.67 7.68 12.83
N SER A 97 1.62 8.45 12.70
CA SER A 97 1.66 9.89 12.39
C SER A 97 2.39 10.79 13.42
N ALA A 98 2.45 10.39 14.67
CA ALA A 98 3.12 11.17 15.71
C ALA A 98 4.63 10.97 15.75
N PHE A 99 5.09 9.82 15.32
CA PHE A 99 6.46 9.34 15.39
C PHE A 99 7.27 9.76 14.17
N ASP A 100 6.61 9.80 13.03
CA ASP A 100 7.23 10.01 11.71
C ASP A 100 8.05 11.30 11.60
N ARG A 101 7.68 12.35 12.34
CA ARG A 101 8.40 13.64 12.29
C ARG A 101 9.83 13.50 12.80
N TYR A 102 10.05 12.81 13.93
CA TYR A 102 11.38 12.64 14.53
C TYR A 102 12.23 11.70 13.70
N VAL A 103 11.65 10.56 13.28
CA VAL A 103 12.31 9.62 12.38
C VAL A 103 12.79 10.32 11.12
N LEU A 104 11.93 11.12 10.50
CA LEU A 104 12.27 11.85 9.27
C LEU A 104 13.37 12.89 9.50
N GLN A 105 13.39 13.59 10.61
CA GLN A 105 14.40 14.59 10.87
C GLN A 105 15.75 13.98 11.23
N ASP A 106 15.80 13.05 12.16
CA ASP A 106 17.07 12.50 12.66
C ASP A 106 17.66 11.46 11.69
N VAL A 107 16.86 10.53 11.23
CA VAL A 107 17.34 9.47 10.33
C VAL A 107 17.80 10.03 8.98
N ILE A 108 16.98 10.90 8.38
CA ILE A 108 17.31 11.47 7.06
C ILE A 108 18.50 12.42 7.17
N LYS A 109 18.60 13.23 8.21
CA LYS A 109 19.75 14.11 8.43
C LYS A 109 21.04 13.32 8.58
N ASN A 110 21.06 12.32 9.44
CA ASN A 110 22.22 11.47 9.66
C ASN A 110 22.64 10.76 8.37
N PHE A 111 21.68 10.27 7.59
CA PHE A 111 21.96 9.62 6.31
C PHE A 111 22.49 10.61 5.26
N ALA A 112 21.91 11.80 5.18
CA ALA A 112 22.27 12.82 4.19
C ALA A 112 23.66 13.44 4.46
N GLN A 113 24.10 13.49 5.71
CA GLN A 113 25.42 14.04 6.11
C GLN A 113 26.59 13.11 5.74
N ILE A 114 26.36 11.79 5.62
CA ILE A 114 27.42 10.85 5.25
C ILE A 114 27.79 11.08 3.77
N ILE A 115 29.01 11.47 3.50
CA ILE A 115 29.55 11.69 2.13
C ILE A 115 29.73 10.34 1.43
N ILE A 116 29.34 10.27 0.17
CA ILE A 116 29.60 9.09 -0.66
C ILE A 116 31.09 9.09 -1.04
N PRO A 117 31.82 7.97 -0.87
CA PRO A 117 33.12 7.83 -1.48
C PRO A 117 33.00 8.03 -3.00
N ASN A 118 33.90 8.82 -3.59
CA ASN A 118 33.92 9.03 -5.04
C ASN A 118 34.31 7.74 -5.77
N ASP A 119 33.37 6.85 -5.96
CA ASP A 119 33.52 5.71 -6.85
C ASP A 119 33.26 6.17 -8.28
N GLN A 120 34.18 5.85 -9.19
CA GLN A 120 34.19 6.33 -10.60
C GLN A 120 32.95 5.94 -11.41
N ASN A 121 32.08 5.08 -10.88
CA ASN A 121 30.87 4.55 -11.54
C ASN A 121 29.53 4.91 -10.86
N SER A 122 29.52 5.76 -9.83
CA SER A 122 28.30 6.07 -9.09
C SER A 122 27.83 7.49 -9.31
N TYR A 123 26.53 7.67 -9.40
CA TYR A 123 25.92 8.99 -9.38
C TYR A 123 26.22 9.70 -8.06
N ASN A 124 26.53 10.99 -8.09
CA ASN A 124 26.97 11.78 -6.93
C ASN A 124 25.84 12.13 -5.93
N TYR A 125 24.78 11.36 -5.86
CA TYR A 125 23.66 11.61 -4.96
C TYR A 125 23.15 10.30 -4.33
N LYS A 126 22.53 10.42 -3.15
CA LYS A 126 21.87 9.34 -2.45
C LYS A 126 20.37 9.38 -2.68
N LEU A 127 19.71 8.23 -2.55
CA LEU A 127 18.25 8.14 -2.60
C LEU A 127 17.65 7.99 -1.21
N VAL A 128 16.71 8.87 -0.90
CA VAL A 128 15.84 8.76 0.29
C VAL A 128 14.45 8.41 -0.20
N ILE A 129 14.02 7.18 0.11
CA ILE A 129 12.74 6.65 -0.34
C ILE A 129 11.79 6.64 0.83
N ILE A 130 10.66 7.32 0.69
CA ILE A 130 9.59 7.31 1.69
C ILE A 130 8.38 6.60 1.10
N ASP A 131 8.11 5.42 1.67
CA ASP A 131 6.95 4.62 1.28
C ASP A 131 5.70 5.16 1.97
N THR A 132 4.60 5.30 1.24
CA THR A 132 3.31 5.79 1.76
C THR A 132 3.36 7.18 2.42
N ILE A 133 3.91 8.17 1.70
CA ILE A 133 4.00 9.55 2.19
C ILE A 133 2.63 10.15 2.56
N ASP A 134 1.56 9.68 1.95
CA ASP A 134 0.17 10.08 2.20
C ASP A 134 -0.35 9.70 3.61
N LYS A 135 0.37 8.83 4.34
CA LYS A 135 0.10 8.54 5.76
C LYS A 135 0.75 9.52 6.72
N LEU A 136 1.72 10.31 6.25
CA LEU A 136 2.39 11.31 7.07
C LEU A 136 1.45 12.45 7.45
N SER A 137 1.61 12.94 8.67
CA SER A 137 0.93 14.15 9.12
C SER A 137 1.39 15.38 8.31
N ARG A 138 0.53 16.41 8.21
CA ARG A 138 0.89 17.67 7.54
C ARG A 138 2.14 18.31 8.15
N GLN A 139 2.32 18.18 9.48
CA GLN A 139 3.50 18.70 10.17
C GLN A 139 4.78 17.97 9.76
N ALA A 140 4.73 16.63 9.64
CA ALA A 140 5.85 15.83 9.17
C ALA A 140 6.20 16.15 7.70
N GLN A 141 5.20 16.34 6.84
CA GLN A 141 5.41 16.74 5.46
C GLN A 141 6.04 18.14 5.35
N ASN A 142 5.66 19.10 6.20
CA ASN A 142 6.29 20.42 6.24
C ASN A 142 7.74 20.38 6.75
N ALA A 143 8.04 19.50 7.71
CA ALA A 143 9.41 19.26 8.17
C ALA A 143 10.26 18.66 7.04
N LEU A 144 9.72 17.67 6.34
CA LEU A 144 10.37 17.02 5.20
C LEU A 144 10.71 18.01 4.08
N ARG A 145 9.83 18.99 3.81
CA ARG A 145 10.11 20.05 2.84
C ARG A 145 11.40 20.80 3.16
N ARG A 146 11.61 21.17 4.43
CA ARG A 146 12.84 21.88 4.87
C ARG A 146 14.07 20.99 4.68
N THR A 147 13.98 19.73 5.06
CA THR A 147 15.07 18.74 4.89
C THR A 147 15.42 18.55 3.42
N MET A 148 14.43 18.53 2.52
CA MET A 148 14.67 18.45 1.07
C MET A 148 15.42 19.65 0.54
N GLU A 149 15.08 20.87 0.99
CA GLU A 149 15.77 22.11 0.59
C GLU A 149 17.22 22.13 1.11
N GLU A 150 17.44 21.68 2.34
CA GLU A 150 18.77 21.64 2.98
C GLU A 150 19.74 20.67 2.30
N PHE A 151 19.24 19.48 1.88
CA PHE A 151 20.08 18.40 1.33
C PHE A 151 19.90 18.18 -0.17
N MET A 152 19.40 19.16 -0.91
CA MET A 152 19.08 19.06 -2.33
C MET A 152 20.29 18.67 -3.22
N GLY A 153 21.50 19.07 -2.82
CA GLY A 153 22.74 18.76 -3.52
C GLY A 153 23.17 17.29 -3.41
N ASN A 154 22.99 16.70 -2.22
CA ASN A 154 23.55 15.38 -1.90
C ASN A 154 22.51 14.26 -1.94
N CYS A 155 21.22 14.59 -1.82
CA CYS A 155 20.15 13.61 -1.73
C CYS A 155 19.02 13.89 -2.70
N LYS A 156 18.49 12.82 -3.32
CA LYS A 156 17.25 12.86 -4.09
C LYS A 156 16.17 12.09 -3.33
N PHE A 157 14.99 12.67 -3.26
CA PHE A 157 13.87 12.11 -2.52
C PHE A 157 12.92 11.45 -3.50
N VAL A 158 12.51 10.21 -3.19
CA VAL A 158 11.54 9.45 -3.95
C VAL A 158 10.38 9.08 -3.03
N PHE A 159 9.21 9.57 -3.35
CA PHE A 159 8.00 9.36 -2.56
C PHE A 159 7.07 8.39 -3.24
N ILE A 160 6.58 7.41 -2.51
CA ILE A 160 5.51 6.53 -2.95
C ILE A 160 4.22 7.01 -2.30
N CYS A 161 3.17 7.21 -3.08
CA CYS A 161 1.86 7.53 -2.54
C CYS A 161 0.74 6.78 -3.27
N TYR A 162 -0.37 6.61 -2.57
CA TYR A 162 -1.62 6.08 -3.12
C TYR A 162 -2.57 7.23 -3.43
N ASN A 163 -2.60 8.22 -2.56
CA ASN A 163 -3.54 9.33 -2.64
C ASN A 163 -2.81 10.68 -2.72
N LEU A 164 -2.71 11.22 -3.94
CA LEU A 164 -1.99 12.48 -4.19
C LEU A 164 -2.61 13.68 -3.46
N HIS A 165 -3.92 13.64 -3.17
CA HIS A 165 -4.61 14.74 -2.49
C HIS A 165 -4.16 14.93 -1.02
N ARG A 166 -3.61 13.89 -0.40
CA ARG A 166 -3.10 13.97 0.98
C ARG A 166 -1.72 14.60 1.09
N ILE A 167 -1.06 14.84 -0.05
CA ILE A 167 0.27 15.47 -0.09
C ILE A 167 0.09 16.98 -0.21
N ILE A 168 0.87 17.73 0.58
CA ILE A 168 0.85 19.20 0.56
C ILE A 168 1.40 19.74 -0.76
N ASP A 169 0.82 20.83 -1.27
CA ASP A 169 1.22 21.42 -2.53
C ASP A 169 2.70 21.89 -2.58
N PRO A 170 3.31 22.40 -1.49
CA PRO A 170 4.73 22.73 -1.49
C PRO A 170 5.67 21.53 -1.75
N LEU A 171 5.27 20.29 -1.45
CA LEU A 171 6.05 19.11 -1.81
C LEU A 171 5.83 18.72 -3.28
N LYS A 172 4.58 18.78 -3.75
CA LYS A 172 4.25 18.49 -5.15
C LYS A 172 4.99 19.40 -6.12
N SER A 173 5.08 20.69 -5.82
CA SER A 173 5.75 21.67 -6.68
C SER A 173 7.27 21.47 -6.81
N ARG A 174 7.89 20.72 -5.90
CA ARG A 174 9.33 20.42 -5.89
C ARG A 174 9.69 19.05 -6.46
N CYS A 175 8.69 18.26 -6.81
CA CYS A 175 8.86 16.89 -7.26
C CYS A 175 8.30 16.69 -8.66
N SER A 176 8.96 15.88 -9.46
CA SER A 176 8.39 15.36 -10.70
C SER A 176 7.39 14.26 -10.40
N LEU A 177 6.19 14.35 -10.97
CA LEU A 177 5.11 13.39 -10.75
C LEU A 177 5.17 12.27 -11.77
N ILE A 178 5.21 11.04 -11.31
CA ILE A 178 5.10 9.82 -12.13
C ILE A 178 3.82 9.11 -11.76
N SER A 179 2.87 9.06 -12.69
CA SER A 179 1.62 8.29 -12.52
C SER A 179 1.79 6.88 -13.05
N LEU A 180 1.53 5.90 -12.19
CA LEU A 180 1.46 4.49 -12.58
C LEU A 180 -0.01 4.08 -12.68
N PRO A 181 -0.53 3.84 -13.90
CA PRO A 181 -1.88 3.36 -14.08
C PRO A 181 -2.07 1.97 -13.46
N THR A 182 -3.30 1.62 -13.18
CA THR A 182 -3.63 0.27 -12.73
C THR A 182 -3.42 -0.72 -13.89
N PRO A 183 -2.85 -1.91 -13.60
CA PRO A 183 -2.72 -2.95 -14.62
C PRO A 183 -4.10 -3.40 -15.11
N THR A 184 -4.21 -3.71 -16.38
CA THR A 184 -5.40 -4.32 -16.96
C THR A 184 -5.46 -5.81 -16.62
N GLU A 185 -6.63 -6.43 -16.82
CA GLU A 185 -6.78 -7.88 -16.66
C GLU A 185 -5.83 -8.66 -17.58
N ASP A 186 -5.60 -8.15 -18.80
CA ASP A 186 -4.66 -8.74 -19.76
C ASP A 186 -3.22 -8.69 -19.28
N ASN A 187 -2.78 -7.56 -18.72
CA ASN A 187 -1.44 -7.43 -18.17
C ASN A 187 -1.20 -8.40 -16.99
N ILE A 188 -2.23 -8.58 -16.16
CA ILE A 188 -2.18 -9.56 -15.07
C ILE A 188 -2.12 -10.97 -15.64
N PHE A 189 -2.96 -11.27 -16.63
CA PHE A 189 -2.95 -12.59 -17.30
C PHE A 189 -1.58 -12.92 -17.87
N GLU A 190 -0.97 -12.01 -18.64
CA GLU A 190 0.37 -12.18 -19.19
C GLU A 190 1.42 -12.46 -18.11
N THR A 191 1.35 -11.70 -17.01
CA THR A 191 2.26 -11.88 -15.87
C THR A 191 2.10 -13.26 -15.22
N LEU A 192 0.85 -13.70 -14.99
CA LEU A 192 0.55 -15.01 -14.41
C LEU A 192 0.94 -16.14 -15.35
N PHE A 193 0.70 -15.97 -16.65
CA PHE A 193 1.11 -16.92 -17.68
C PHE A 193 2.64 -17.09 -17.70
N HIS A 194 3.38 -15.98 -17.72
CA HIS A 194 4.85 -15.98 -17.68
C HIS A 194 5.37 -16.74 -16.44
N ILE A 195 4.82 -16.45 -15.25
CA ILE A 195 5.21 -17.13 -14.01
C ILE A 195 4.88 -18.63 -14.07
N SER A 196 3.72 -19.01 -14.61
CA SER A 196 3.32 -20.42 -14.71
C SER A 196 4.24 -21.22 -15.63
N VAL A 197 4.70 -20.61 -16.72
CA VAL A 197 5.69 -21.21 -17.64
C VAL A 197 7.03 -21.38 -16.96
N MET A 198 7.50 -20.37 -16.24
CA MET A 198 8.79 -20.42 -15.51
C MET A 198 8.81 -21.46 -14.37
N GLU A 199 7.65 -21.78 -13.81
CA GLU A 199 7.51 -22.81 -12.76
C GLU A 199 7.23 -24.21 -13.32
N ASP A 200 7.23 -24.38 -14.65
CA ASP A 200 6.89 -25.65 -15.34
C ASP A 200 5.55 -26.26 -14.87
N LYS A 201 4.61 -25.44 -14.45
CA LYS A 201 3.29 -25.88 -14.00
C LYS A 201 2.24 -25.64 -15.07
N LYS A 202 1.59 -26.72 -15.49
CA LYS A 202 0.48 -26.66 -16.46
C LYS A 202 -0.77 -26.09 -15.79
N VAL A 203 -1.03 -24.81 -15.98
CA VAL A 203 -2.27 -24.16 -15.58
C VAL A 203 -3.13 -23.93 -16.83
N SER A 204 -4.41 -24.27 -16.79
CA SER A 204 -5.30 -24.05 -17.94
C SER A 204 -5.53 -22.56 -18.19
N ILE A 205 -5.62 -22.16 -19.45
CA ILE A 205 -5.86 -20.75 -19.85
C ILE A 205 -7.16 -20.22 -19.24
N SER A 206 -8.22 -21.03 -19.20
CA SER A 206 -9.48 -20.65 -18.58
C SER A 206 -9.32 -20.33 -17.08
N ARG A 207 -8.44 -21.07 -16.39
CA ARG A 207 -8.17 -20.81 -14.98
C ARG A 207 -7.37 -19.54 -14.77
N LEU A 208 -6.35 -19.29 -15.60
CA LEU A 208 -5.58 -18.05 -15.55
C LEU A 208 -6.47 -16.81 -15.78
N ASN A 209 -7.41 -16.88 -16.72
CA ASN A 209 -8.39 -15.84 -16.96
C ASN A 209 -9.30 -15.59 -15.74
N ASN A 210 -9.71 -16.65 -15.04
CA ASN A 210 -10.49 -16.48 -13.83
C ASN A 210 -9.67 -15.85 -12.68
N LEU A 211 -8.40 -16.25 -12.56
CA LEU A 211 -7.50 -15.69 -11.56
C LEU A 211 -7.20 -14.20 -11.84
N SER A 212 -7.01 -13.81 -13.11
CA SER A 212 -6.78 -12.41 -13.48
C SER A 212 -7.99 -11.51 -13.18
N LYS A 213 -9.22 -11.99 -13.44
CA LYS A 213 -10.46 -11.29 -13.08
C LYS A 213 -10.62 -11.13 -11.57
N ASN A 214 -10.34 -12.19 -10.79
CA ASN A 214 -10.46 -12.15 -9.34
C ASN A 214 -9.34 -11.33 -8.65
N ALA A 215 -8.32 -10.95 -9.39
CA ALA A 215 -7.21 -10.14 -8.88
C ALA A 215 -7.56 -8.65 -8.71
N ASN A 216 -8.75 -8.19 -9.12
CA ASN A 216 -9.21 -6.81 -8.95
C ASN A 216 -8.20 -5.74 -9.41
N ASN A 217 -7.52 -5.97 -10.51
CA ASN A 217 -6.47 -5.11 -11.07
C ASN A 217 -5.25 -4.91 -10.15
N ASP A 218 -5.00 -5.85 -9.24
CA ASP A 218 -3.82 -5.90 -8.37
C ASP A 218 -2.95 -7.11 -8.75
N ILE A 219 -1.76 -6.86 -9.32
CA ILE A 219 -0.82 -7.93 -9.71
C ILE A 219 -0.39 -8.76 -8.51
N LYS A 220 -0.18 -8.11 -7.38
CA LYS A 220 0.25 -8.81 -6.17
C LYS A 220 -0.81 -9.82 -5.73
N GLN A 221 -2.07 -9.43 -5.76
CA GLN A 221 -3.18 -10.33 -5.47
C GLN A 221 -3.27 -11.46 -6.50
N GLY A 222 -3.07 -11.15 -7.79
CA GLY A 222 -3.03 -12.16 -8.86
C GLY A 222 -1.95 -13.23 -8.61
N ILE A 223 -0.73 -12.83 -8.27
CA ILE A 223 0.38 -13.76 -7.98
C ILE A 223 0.06 -14.62 -6.75
N TRP A 224 -0.52 -14.03 -5.67
CA TRP A 224 -0.98 -14.81 -4.51
C TRP A 224 -2.02 -15.85 -4.88
N LEU A 225 -3.01 -15.49 -5.68
CA LEU A 225 -4.04 -16.45 -6.14
C LEU A 225 -3.45 -17.57 -6.98
N LEU A 226 -2.45 -17.27 -7.82
CA LEU A 226 -1.72 -18.28 -8.59
C LEU A 226 -0.94 -19.22 -7.67
N GLU A 227 -0.23 -18.69 -6.67
CA GLU A 227 0.53 -19.50 -5.72
C GLU A 227 -0.35 -20.44 -4.92
N TYR A 228 -1.49 -19.96 -4.41
CA TYR A 228 -2.50 -20.79 -3.76
C TYR A 228 -3.00 -21.92 -4.68
N TYR A 229 -3.29 -21.58 -5.93
CA TYR A 229 -3.71 -22.60 -6.90
C TYR A 229 -2.62 -23.66 -7.14
N MET A 230 -1.36 -23.25 -7.30
CA MET A 230 -0.23 -24.15 -7.53
C MET A 230 0.01 -25.10 -6.36
N HIS A 231 -0.23 -24.65 -5.14
CA HIS A 231 -0.10 -25.47 -3.92
C HIS A 231 -1.34 -26.32 -3.62
N LYS A 232 -2.34 -26.34 -4.53
CA LYS A 232 -3.62 -27.04 -4.35
C LYS A 232 -4.34 -26.64 -3.04
N ILE A 233 -4.00 -25.50 -2.50
CA ILE A 233 -4.77 -24.91 -1.44
C ILE A 233 -6.04 -24.44 -2.13
N TYR A 234 -7.08 -25.28 -2.06
CA TYR A 234 -8.42 -24.87 -2.50
C TYR A 234 -8.81 -23.72 -1.59
N ILE A 235 -8.65 -22.51 -2.11
CA ILE A 235 -9.43 -21.41 -1.59
C ILE A 235 -10.85 -21.76 -2.03
N LYS A 236 -11.52 -22.60 -1.25
CA LYS A 236 -12.97 -22.61 -1.26
C LYS A 236 -13.34 -21.14 -1.11
N ASP A 237 -14.47 -20.75 -1.67
CA ASP A 237 -15.04 -19.41 -1.48
C ASP A 237 -15.07 -18.93 0.00
N GLU A 238 -14.56 -19.68 0.90
CA GLU A 238 -14.46 -19.50 2.35
C GLU A 238 -13.40 -18.46 2.80
N LEU A 239 -12.37 -18.15 1.98
CA LEU A 239 -11.48 -17.01 2.23
C LEU A 239 -12.08 -15.69 1.75
N ASN A 240 -13.29 -15.75 1.22
CA ASN A 240 -14.00 -14.54 0.86
C ASN A 240 -14.53 -13.89 2.15
N TRP A 241 -13.85 -12.85 2.63
CA TRP A 241 -14.27 -12.08 3.81
C TRP A 241 -15.71 -11.55 3.67
N HIS A 242 -16.28 -11.53 2.47
CA HIS A 242 -17.68 -11.24 2.22
C HIS A 242 -18.62 -12.17 2.97
N LYS A 243 -18.22 -13.42 3.24
CA LYS A 243 -19.03 -14.33 4.08
C LYS A 243 -19.17 -13.84 5.50
N PHE A 244 -18.14 -13.19 6.07
CA PHE A 244 -18.27 -12.55 7.37
C PHE A 244 -19.27 -11.40 7.32
N GLY A 245 -19.25 -10.61 6.24
CA GLY A 245 -20.24 -9.58 5.98
C GLY A 245 -21.67 -10.15 5.88
N ASP A 246 -21.84 -11.24 5.13
CA ASP A 246 -23.13 -11.92 4.99
C ASP A 246 -23.65 -12.48 6.32
N LEU A 247 -22.78 -13.05 7.15
CA LEU A 247 -23.16 -13.51 8.49
C LEU A 247 -23.65 -12.35 9.38
N ILE A 248 -22.96 -11.21 9.33
CA ILE A 248 -23.38 -10.01 10.06
C ILE A 248 -24.74 -9.53 9.56
N ILE A 249 -24.92 -9.42 8.25
CA ILE A 249 -26.17 -8.98 7.64
C ILE A 249 -27.33 -9.91 8.01
N ASN A 250 -27.13 -11.23 7.96
CA ASN A 250 -28.13 -12.20 8.33
C ASN A 250 -28.51 -12.11 9.81
N GLN A 251 -27.56 -11.84 10.70
CA GLN A 251 -27.87 -11.60 12.13
C GLN A 251 -28.64 -10.30 12.34
N ILE A 252 -28.31 -9.25 11.62
CA ILE A 252 -29.04 -7.98 11.71
C ILE A 252 -30.47 -8.14 11.24
N ILE A 253 -30.71 -8.81 10.11
CA ILE A 253 -32.01 -8.99 9.50
C ILE A 253 -32.92 -9.95 10.37
N SER A 254 -32.30 -10.95 10.98
CA SER A 254 -33.06 -11.90 11.83
C SER A 254 -33.66 -11.29 13.09
N GLY A 255 -33.29 -10.06 13.44
CA GLY A 255 -33.80 -9.36 14.64
C GLY A 255 -33.34 -9.95 16.00
N ASN A 256 -32.72 -11.13 15.98
CA ASN A 256 -32.18 -11.78 17.17
C ASN A 256 -30.73 -11.42 17.38
N ILE A 257 -30.48 -10.21 17.87
CA ILE A 257 -29.12 -9.70 18.08
C ILE A 257 -28.56 -10.30 19.36
N ASN A 258 -27.69 -11.27 19.20
CA ASN A 258 -26.83 -11.72 20.28
C ASN A 258 -25.54 -10.88 20.27
N LEU A 259 -25.44 -9.94 21.21
CA LEU A 259 -24.26 -9.04 21.33
C LEU A 259 -22.93 -9.80 21.42
N HIS A 260 -22.93 -10.97 22.10
CA HIS A 260 -21.73 -11.80 22.18
C HIS A 260 -21.30 -12.32 20.82
N LYS A 261 -22.23 -12.84 20.02
CA LYS A 261 -21.92 -13.31 18.66
C LYS A 261 -21.44 -12.18 17.74
N LEU A 262 -22.04 -11.01 17.86
CA LEU A 262 -21.67 -9.83 17.06
C LEU A 262 -20.26 -9.34 17.43
N ARG A 263 -19.90 -9.38 18.72
CA ARG A 263 -18.53 -9.09 19.19
C ARG A 263 -17.53 -10.13 18.71
N GLU A 264 -17.87 -11.40 18.76
CA GLU A 264 -17.00 -12.47 18.23
C GLU A 264 -16.73 -12.30 16.75
N LEU A 265 -17.74 -12.00 15.93
CA LEU A 265 -17.57 -11.72 14.50
C LEU A 265 -16.71 -10.48 14.25
N ASN A 266 -16.96 -9.41 15.00
CA ASN A 266 -16.17 -8.18 14.90
C ASN A 266 -14.70 -8.42 15.30
N TYR A 267 -14.46 -9.25 16.31
CA TYR A 267 -13.13 -9.66 16.71
C TYR A 267 -12.44 -10.52 15.64
N GLN A 268 -13.16 -11.44 15.02
CA GLN A 268 -12.65 -12.24 13.90
C GLN A 268 -12.25 -11.37 12.69
N ILE A 269 -13.06 -10.36 12.36
CA ILE A 269 -12.74 -9.38 11.30
C ILE A 269 -11.44 -8.64 11.64
N TYR A 270 -11.30 -8.18 12.88
CA TYR A 270 -10.09 -7.51 13.34
C TYR A 270 -8.87 -8.40 13.27
N MET A 271 -8.97 -9.66 13.72
CA MET A 271 -7.89 -10.65 13.66
C MET A 271 -7.52 -11.04 12.23
N SER A 272 -8.49 -11.01 11.31
CA SER A 272 -8.27 -11.29 9.89
C SER A 272 -7.66 -10.12 9.12
N ASN A 273 -7.42 -8.98 9.79
CA ASN A 273 -6.85 -7.76 9.19
C ASN A 273 -7.60 -7.29 7.92
N ILE A 274 -8.91 -7.46 7.90
CA ILE A 274 -9.78 -7.00 6.82
C ILE A 274 -9.84 -5.48 6.85
N ASP A 275 -9.74 -4.84 5.67
CA ASP A 275 -9.91 -3.38 5.58
C ASP A 275 -11.34 -2.99 5.96
N ILE A 276 -11.44 -2.20 7.02
CA ILE A 276 -12.72 -1.80 7.61
C ILE A 276 -13.53 -0.93 6.65
N ASN A 277 -12.87 -0.11 5.84
CA ASN A 277 -13.56 0.72 4.85
C ASN A 277 -14.19 -0.14 3.75
N GLU A 278 -13.48 -1.17 3.28
CA GLU A 278 -14.03 -2.13 2.31
C GLU A 278 -15.21 -2.91 2.91
N LEU A 279 -15.09 -3.33 4.17
CA LEU A 279 -16.17 -3.99 4.88
C LEU A 279 -17.42 -3.09 5.00
N MET A 280 -17.26 -1.83 5.39
CA MET A 280 -18.36 -0.88 5.48
C MET A 280 -19.07 -0.66 4.15
N ILE A 281 -18.34 -0.53 3.07
CA ILE A 281 -18.89 -0.40 1.72
C ILE A 281 -19.66 -1.66 1.34
N TYR A 282 -19.11 -2.83 1.62
CA TYR A 282 -19.79 -4.11 1.36
C TYR A 282 -21.09 -4.25 2.12
N LEU A 283 -21.08 -3.96 3.43
CA LEU A 283 -22.27 -4.01 4.29
C LEU A 283 -23.36 -3.03 3.80
N LEU A 284 -22.96 -1.80 3.44
CA LEU A 284 -23.88 -0.81 2.91
C LEU A 284 -24.53 -1.30 1.61
N ASN A 285 -23.73 -1.74 0.63
CA ASN A 285 -24.24 -2.21 -0.64
C ASN A 285 -25.19 -3.40 -0.48
N SER A 286 -24.83 -4.36 0.36
CA SER A 286 -25.62 -5.55 0.61
C SER A 286 -26.97 -5.23 1.31
N LEU A 287 -27.00 -4.23 2.20
CA LEU A 287 -28.24 -3.75 2.83
C LEU A 287 -29.11 -2.97 1.85
N LEU A 288 -28.54 -2.17 0.94
CA LEU A 288 -29.30 -1.39 -0.05
C LEU A 288 -29.96 -2.26 -1.13
N ILE A 289 -29.42 -3.44 -1.42
CA ILE A 289 -30.01 -4.42 -2.35
C ILE A 289 -31.27 -5.05 -1.77
N LYS A 290 -31.42 -5.08 -0.44
CA LYS A 290 -32.62 -5.65 0.21
C LYS A 290 -33.85 -4.77 -0.02
N ASP A 291 -35.03 -5.42 -0.01
CA ASP A 291 -36.33 -4.76 -0.16
C ASP A 291 -36.74 -3.98 1.11
N LEU A 292 -36.09 -2.82 1.29
CA LEU A 292 -36.36 -1.88 2.36
C LEU A 292 -37.08 -0.64 1.83
N SER A 293 -37.89 0.00 2.68
CA SER A 293 -38.52 1.27 2.33
C SER A 293 -37.46 2.35 2.04
N LEU A 294 -37.76 3.28 1.11
CA LEU A 294 -36.86 4.36 0.75
C LEU A 294 -36.37 5.18 1.95
N VAL A 295 -37.27 5.41 2.93
CA VAL A 295 -36.94 6.13 4.18
C VAL A 295 -35.88 5.39 4.97
N LYS A 296 -36.02 4.07 5.13
CA LYS A 296 -35.01 3.24 5.84
C LYS A 296 -33.68 3.21 5.09
N LYS A 297 -33.71 3.09 3.77
CA LYS A 297 -32.46 3.17 2.95
C LYS A 297 -31.75 4.49 3.15
N TYR A 298 -32.46 5.60 3.15
CA TYR A 298 -31.89 6.92 3.38
C TYR A 298 -31.30 7.08 4.79
N THR A 299 -32.00 6.59 5.82
CA THR A 299 -31.49 6.63 7.19
C THR A 299 -30.23 5.76 7.36
N ILE A 300 -30.18 4.58 6.72
CA ILE A 300 -28.99 3.71 6.71
C ILE A 300 -27.80 4.42 6.07
N ILE A 301 -27.97 5.06 4.90
CA ILE A 301 -26.87 5.81 4.24
C ILE A 301 -26.35 6.92 5.17
N ASN A 302 -27.24 7.67 5.82
CA ASN A 302 -26.83 8.73 6.74
C ASN A 302 -26.06 8.19 7.95
N THR A 303 -26.47 7.05 8.51
CA THR A 303 -25.75 6.42 9.64
C THR A 303 -24.35 5.96 9.19
N PHE A 304 -24.22 5.29 8.05
CA PHE A 304 -22.91 4.91 7.52
C PHE A 304 -22.01 6.11 7.30
N SER A 305 -22.50 7.20 6.74
CA SER A 305 -21.73 8.44 6.54
C SER A 305 -21.19 9.02 7.85
N LYS A 306 -22.02 9.04 8.92
CA LYS A 306 -21.57 9.49 10.25
C LYS A 306 -20.47 8.62 10.84
N PHE A 307 -20.61 7.31 10.70
CA PHE A 307 -19.64 6.36 11.25
C PHE A 307 -18.35 6.27 10.41
N ASP A 308 -18.40 6.50 9.12
CA ASP A 308 -17.19 6.59 8.28
C ASP A 308 -16.21 7.66 8.81
N ILE A 309 -16.73 8.83 9.16
CA ILE A 309 -15.92 9.89 9.76
C ILE A 309 -15.32 9.43 11.10
N ARG A 310 -16.12 8.77 11.97
CA ARG A 310 -15.67 8.30 13.28
C ARG A 310 -14.62 7.18 13.17
N VAL A 311 -14.79 6.26 12.25
CA VAL A 311 -13.85 5.16 11.98
C VAL A 311 -12.51 5.68 11.49
N ASN A 312 -12.52 6.68 10.60
CA ASN A 312 -11.30 7.26 10.04
C ASN A 312 -10.55 8.18 11.02
N GLN A 313 -11.25 8.80 11.98
CA GLN A 313 -10.66 9.68 12.98
C GLN A 313 -10.32 8.96 14.29
N GLY A 314 -11.02 7.87 14.60
CA GLY A 314 -10.90 7.14 15.86
C GLY A 314 -9.70 6.19 15.91
N LYS A 315 -9.10 6.04 17.09
CA LYS A 315 -8.02 5.09 17.32
C LYS A 315 -8.49 3.63 17.43
N ARG A 316 -9.76 3.39 17.80
CA ARG A 316 -10.33 2.06 18.02
C ARG A 316 -11.49 1.82 17.06
N GLN A 317 -11.17 1.45 15.85
CA GLN A 317 -12.12 1.26 14.76
C GLN A 317 -13.20 0.20 15.08
N THR A 318 -12.85 -0.87 15.80
CA THR A 318 -13.77 -1.95 16.19
C THR A 318 -14.97 -1.47 17.00
N LEU A 319 -14.77 -0.50 17.91
CA LEU A 319 -15.88 0.06 18.72
C LEU A 319 -16.87 0.84 17.87
N HIS A 320 -16.36 1.55 16.87
CA HIS A 320 -17.21 2.33 15.97
C HIS A 320 -18.03 1.44 15.05
N ILE A 321 -17.48 0.30 14.61
CA ILE A 321 -18.23 -0.69 13.84
C ILE A 321 -19.33 -1.33 14.70
N GLU A 322 -19.01 -1.73 15.93
CA GLU A 322 -20.02 -2.30 16.84
C GLU A 322 -21.19 -1.33 17.05
N ALA A 323 -20.89 -0.05 17.29
CA ALA A 323 -21.91 0.99 17.43
C ALA A 323 -22.71 1.20 16.13
N LEU A 324 -22.08 1.19 14.97
CA LEU A 324 -22.75 1.26 13.67
C LEU A 324 -23.74 0.11 13.49
N LEU A 325 -23.31 -1.12 13.77
CA LEU A 325 -24.16 -2.31 13.61
C LEU A 325 -25.38 -2.26 14.52
N LEU A 326 -25.20 -1.78 15.75
CA LEU A 326 -26.31 -1.59 16.70
C LEU A 326 -27.32 -0.52 16.25
N GLU A 327 -26.83 0.63 15.71
CA GLU A 327 -27.73 1.64 15.17
C GLU A 327 -28.50 1.13 13.93
N ILE A 328 -27.88 0.34 13.07
CA ILE A 328 -28.55 -0.28 11.93
C ILE A 328 -29.64 -1.24 12.39
N CYS A 329 -29.37 -2.02 13.42
CA CYS A 329 -30.37 -2.92 14.02
C CYS A 329 -31.61 -2.18 14.55
N ASN A 330 -31.42 -0.99 15.11
CA ASN A 330 -32.56 -0.17 15.60
C ASN A 330 -33.36 0.47 14.45
N ILE A 331 -32.80 0.59 13.24
CA ILE A 331 -33.47 1.16 12.07
C ILE A 331 -34.28 0.08 11.32
N LEU A 332 -33.81 -1.16 11.31
CA LEU A 332 -34.45 -2.28 10.62
C LEU A 332 -35.62 -2.83 11.38
#